data_88efff7e95c697e72665b8cf9aa6c793
#
_entry.id   88efff7e95c697e72665b8cf9aa6c793
#
_cell.length_a   1.000
_cell.length_b   1.000
_cell.length_c   1.000
_cell.angle_alpha   90.00
_cell.angle_beta   90.00
_cell.angle_gamma   90.00
#
_symmetry.space_group_name_H-M   'P 1'
#
loop_
_entity.id
_entity.type
_entity.pdbx_description
1 polymer ?
#
loop_
_entity_poly.entity_id
_entity_poly.type
_entity_poly.pdbx_seq_one_letter_code
_entity_poly.pdbx_strand_id
1 'polypeptide(L)'
;MTKAVSALDKQFRLEEATIDELHAAIKAGETTCVAVVQTYIARVRAYNGVASALVTEEGAPVAPATGTVRAGTALRFPTETVKASTLLPELDKYSGPPLEYGRMEATASDPGVQQQFGMIVGIPNAGQVNALATLNIRGERSVTCRGDFDRHPSLGSLPPGAPPVCEYFRHFPDALERAAELDARFGRHPDLDTLPMHGVVFSFKDPFDTKDMRSTGGGDAAYDIDFPARDHVLVEQLRNKGAIIFAKAVNTEYNGRAGDPGGRHKPDKVLPSTLGYQRATWGGNPSNPYDTTRAASLGSSSGSALSVSTNMVMASLGEETRASCRGPSNHNAVALILPHKAMLGFDGGAIGADIYCDRSGVHARSIRDCAKVLDALKDPERGYYDPRDPYTTVPRSS
;
A
#
# COMPACT_ATOMS: atom_id res chain seq x y z
N MET A 1 45.87 -4.72 29.61
CA MET A 1 44.56 -4.85 30.30
C MET A 1 43.47 -4.34 29.38
N THR A 2 42.92 -5.24 28.58
CA THR A 2 41.81 -5.00 27.68
C THR A 2 40.52 -5.04 28.49
N LYS A 3 39.87 -3.91 28.70
CA LYS A 3 38.54 -3.89 29.33
C LYS A 3 37.55 -4.64 28.39
N ALA A 4 37.05 -5.74 28.86
CA ALA A 4 35.88 -6.39 28.30
C ALA A 4 34.74 -5.40 28.38
N VAL A 5 34.28 -4.94 27.24
CA VAL A 5 33.01 -4.22 27.13
C VAL A 5 31.93 -5.24 27.46
N SER A 6 31.27 -5.10 28.59
CA SER A 6 30.13 -5.92 28.97
C SER A 6 29.12 -5.82 27.85
N ALA A 7 28.70 -6.96 27.32
CA ALA A 7 27.49 -7.05 26.50
C ALA A 7 26.34 -6.61 27.41
N LEU A 8 25.98 -5.31 27.32
CA LEU A 8 24.70 -4.85 27.80
C LEU A 8 23.65 -5.71 27.06
N ASP A 9 22.78 -6.37 27.78
CA ASP A 9 21.61 -7.07 27.27
C ASP A 9 20.88 -6.11 26.32
N LYS A 10 21.10 -6.25 25.02
CA LYS A 10 20.39 -5.50 24.03
C LYS A 10 18.99 -6.07 23.97
N GLN A 11 18.07 -5.50 24.71
CA GLN A 11 16.65 -5.74 24.53
C GLN A 11 16.32 -5.60 23.05
N PHE A 12 15.59 -6.55 22.50
CA PHE A 12 15.17 -6.53 21.09
C PHE A 12 14.46 -5.21 20.73
N ARG A 13 14.87 -4.61 19.64
CA ARG A 13 14.24 -3.42 19.05
C ARG A 13 13.77 -3.76 17.65
N LEU A 14 12.51 -3.48 17.37
CA LEU A 14 11.92 -3.76 16.06
C LEU A 14 12.41 -2.77 14.98
N GLU A 15 12.73 -1.53 15.38
CA GLU A 15 13.28 -0.55 14.45
C GLU A 15 14.64 -1.03 13.94
N GLU A 16 14.80 -1.04 12.63
CA GLU A 16 15.98 -1.53 11.89
C GLU A 16 16.27 -3.02 12.06
N ALA A 17 15.40 -3.79 12.73
CA ALA A 17 15.59 -5.22 12.87
C ALA A 17 15.53 -5.95 11.51
N THR A 18 16.41 -6.92 11.35
CA THR A 18 16.38 -7.87 10.24
C THR A 18 15.38 -9.01 10.51
N ILE A 19 15.04 -9.77 9.47
CA ILE A 19 14.18 -10.97 9.61
C ILE A 19 14.83 -11.97 10.57
N ASP A 20 16.15 -12.14 10.52
CA ASP A 20 16.88 -13.06 11.43
C ASP A 20 16.77 -12.61 12.88
N GLU A 21 16.93 -11.31 13.15
CA GLU A 21 16.81 -10.76 14.51
C GLU A 21 15.38 -10.88 15.04
N LEU A 22 14.36 -10.66 14.18
CA LEU A 22 12.98 -10.90 14.56
C LEU A 22 12.74 -12.35 14.97
N HIS A 23 13.18 -13.31 14.16
CA HIS A 23 13.02 -14.73 14.44
C HIS A 23 13.79 -15.15 15.71
N ALA A 24 15.00 -14.62 15.91
CA ALA A 24 15.76 -14.84 17.13
C ALA A 24 15.04 -14.29 18.36
N ALA A 25 14.47 -13.10 18.29
CA ALA A 25 13.72 -12.47 19.37
C ALA A 25 12.42 -13.22 19.71
N ILE A 26 11.69 -13.71 18.72
CA ILE A 26 10.51 -14.58 18.94
C ILE A 26 10.94 -15.85 19.64
N LYS A 27 11.99 -16.51 19.19
CA LYS A 27 12.53 -17.73 19.78
C LYS A 27 12.99 -17.52 21.23
N ALA A 28 13.62 -16.38 21.50
CA ALA A 28 14.04 -16.00 22.86
C ALA A 28 12.84 -15.60 23.75
N GLY A 29 11.70 -15.28 23.16
CA GLY A 29 10.51 -14.78 23.86
C GLY A 29 10.60 -13.30 24.24
N GLU A 30 11.47 -12.56 23.56
CA GLU A 30 11.61 -11.12 23.72
C GLU A 30 10.49 -10.35 23.01
N THR A 31 9.84 -10.97 22.01
CA THR A 31 8.68 -10.43 21.30
C THR A 31 7.74 -11.54 20.84
N THR A 32 6.55 -11.15 20.35
CA THR A 32 5.56 -12.03 19.73
C THR A 32 5.07 -11.41 18.42
N CYS A 33 4.41 -12.16 17.56
CA CYS A 33 3.83 -11.64 16.33
C CYS A 33 2.82 -10.51 16.64
N VAL A 34 2.02 -10.66 17.69
CA VAL A 34 1.06 -9.63 18.13
C VAL A 34 1.81 -8.36 18.56
N ALA A 35 2.86 -8.45 19.36
CA ALA A 35 3.65 -7.31 19.81
C ALA A 35 4.29 -6.56 18.63
N VAL A 36 4.79 -7.31 17.64
CA VAL A 36 5.35 -6.72 16.40
C VAL A 36 4.31 -5.92 15.64
N VAL A 37 3.12 -6.48 15.41
CA VAL A 37 2.04 -5.77 14.69
C VAL A 37 1.57 -4.55 15.48
N GLN A 38 1.41 -4.66 16.80
CA GLN A 38 1.04 -3.52 17.65
C GLN A 38 2.07 -2.39 17.59
N THR A 39 3.36 -2.72 17.56
CA THR A 39 4.43 -1.74 17.42
C THR A 39 4.34 -1.01 16.07
N TYR A 40 4.11 -1.74 14.98
CA TYR A 40 3.91 -1.12 13.67
C TYR A 40 2.63 -0.27 13.61
N ILE A 41 1.53 -0.70 14.22
CA ILE A 41 0.30 0.11 14.32
C ILE A 41 0.58 1.43 15.05
N ALA A 42 1.25 1.38 16.20
CA ALA A 42 1.59 2.58 16.96
C ALA A 42 2.45 3.55 16.13
N ARG A 43 3.42 3.01 15.38
CA ARG A 43 4.27 3.80 14.51
C ARG A 43 3.51 4.41 13.33
N VAL A 44 2.64 3.65 12.70
CA VAL A 44 1.77 4.14 11.63
C VAL A 44 0.85 5.25 12.14
N ARG A 45 0.25 5.09 13.32
CA ARG A 45 -0.58 6.15 13.94
C ARG A 45 0.21 7.43 14.22
N ALA A 46 1.50 7.31 14.52
CA ALA A 46 2.36 8.46 14.81
C ALA A 46 2.82 9.21 13.55
N TYR A 47 3.06 8.52 12.42
CA TYR A 47 3.79 9.12 11.30
C TYR A 47 3.13 9.00 9.92
N ASN A 48 2.07 8.23 9.78
CA ASN A 48 1.44 7.97 8.47
C ASN A 48 0.28 8.93 8.12
N GLY A 49 0.29 10.12 8.67
CA GLY A 49 -0.70 11.14 8.30
C GLY A 49 -0.34 11.87 7.01
N VAL A 50 -1.15 12.87 6.67
CA VAL A 50 -0.94 13.73 5.50
C VAL A 50 0.43 14.41 5.56
N ALA A 51 1.21 14.25 4.50
CA ALA A 51 2.56 14.77 4.42
C ALA A 51 2.61 16.30 4.34
N SER A 52 1.59 16.93 3.75
CA SER A 52 1.48 18.37 3.60
C SER A 52 0.02 18.81 3.56
N ALA A 53 -0.24 20.04 4.01
CA ALA A 53 -1.57 20.61 3.91
C ALA A 53 -1.89 20.98 2.47
N LEU A 54 -3.13 20.74 2.05
CA LEU A 54 -3.61 21.13 0.75
C LEU A 54 -4.02 22.60 0.74
N VAL A 55 -3.78 23.26 -0.39
CA VAL A 55 -4.21 24.64 -0.65
C VAL A 55 -4.89 24.71 -2.01
N THR A 56 -5.66 25.75 -2.22
CA THR A 56 -6.21 26.10 -3.55
C THR A 56 -5.06 26.54 -4.47
N GLU A 57 -5.38 26.70 -5.76
CA GLU A 57 -4.40 27.19 -6.73
C GLU A 57 -3.82 28.56 -6.34
N GLU A 58 -4.61 29.39 -5.66
CA GLU A 58 -4.20 30.71 -5.16
C GLU A 58 -3.46 30.65 -3.81
N GLY A 59 -3.24 29.44 -3.27
CA GLY A 59 -2.52 29.26 -2.03
C GLY A 59 -3.35 29.38 -0.74
N ALA A 60 -4.67 29.50 -0.84
CA ALA A 60 -5.53 29.54 0.35
C ALA A 60 -5.66 28.15 1.00
N PRO A 61 -5.64 28.03 2.33
CA PRO A 61 -5.83 26.76 3.01
C PRO A 61 -7.19 26.12 2.70
N VAL A 62 -7.18 24.82 2.41
CA VAL A 62 -8.40 24.03 2.25
C VAL A 62 -8.80 23.47 3.59
N ALA A 63 -10.03 23.74 4.00
CA ALA A 63 -10.56 23.18 5.24
C ALA A 63 -10.62 21.65 5.17
N PRO A 64 -10.27 20.94 6.27
CA PRO A 64 -10.43 19.51 6.35
C PRO A 64 -11.85 19.07 6.02
N ALA A 65 -12.01 18.01 5.23
CA ALA A 65 -13.29 17.39 5.03
C ALA A 65 -13.81 16.81 6.34
N THR A 66 -15.07 17.00 6.62
CA THR A 66 -15.72 16.40 7.79
C THR A 66 -16.44 15.12 7.39
N GLY A 67 -16.09 14.03 8.04
CA GLY A 67 -16.70 12.73 7.78
C GLY A 67 -16.07 11.94 6.64
N THR A 68 -16.58 10.74 6.43
CA THR A 68 -16.17 9.85 5.35
C THR A 68 -17.00 10.14 4.11
N VAL A 69 -16.37 10.51 3.02
CA VAL A 69 -17.02 10.66 1.73
C VAL A 69 -16.99 9.31 1.03
N ARG A 70 -18.16 8.80 0.68
CA ARG A 70 -18.30 7.55 -0.10
C ARG A 70 -18.61 7.87 -1.55
N ALA A 71 -18.30 6.93 -2.42
CA ALA A 71 -18.79 6.94 -3.79
C ALA A 71 -20.31 7.18 -3.81
N GLY A 72 -20.77 8.10 -4.63
CA GLY A 72 -22.16 8.49 -4.70
C GLY A 72 -22.57 9.65 -3.79
N THR A 73 -21.67 10.15 -2.95
CA THR A 73 -21.90 11.38 -2.21
C THR A 73 -21.50 12.59 -3.07
N ALA A 74 -22.42 13.51 -3.27
CA ALA A 74 -22.12 14.72 -4.04
C ALA A 74 -21.06 15.54 -3.33
N LEU A 75 -19.91 15.71 -3.96
CA LEU A 75 -18.85 16.60 -3.52
C LEU A 75 -19.07 17.98 -4.15
N ARG A 76 -19.10 19.00 -3.31
CA ARG A 76 -19.04 20.37 -3.79
C ARG A 76 -17.57 20.78 -3.86
N PHE A 77 -17.04 20.80 -5.06
CA PHE A 77 -15.72 21.35 -5.29
C PHE A 77 -15.84 22.88 -5.39
N PRO A 78 -14.90 23.63 -4.81
CA PRO A 78 -14.80 25.08 -5.03
C PRO A 78 -14.20 25.41 -6.41
N THR A 79 -14.44 24.59 -7.42
CA THR A 79 -13.88 24.74 -8.77
C THR A 79 -14.98 25.07 -9.75
N GLU A 80 -14.68 25.93 -10.70
CA GLU A 80 -15.57 26.15 -11.85
C GLU A 80 -15.69 24.84 -12.63
N THR A 81 -16.91 24.36 -12.77
CA THR A 81 -17.19 23.22 -13.63
C THR A 81 -17.15 23.68 -15.07
N VAL A 82 -16.25 23.14 -15.86
CA VAL A 82 -16.24 23.36 -17.31
C VAL A 82 -17.36 22.51 -17.91
N LYS A 83 -18.23 23.13 -18.70
CA LYS A 83 -19.27 22.40 -19.43
C LYS A 83 -18.60 21.35 -20.33
N ALA A 84 -18.99 20.09 -20.22
CA ALA A 84 -18.34 18.98 -20.95
C ALA A 84 -18.34 19.22 -22.47
N SER A 85 -19.38 19.81 -23.02
CA SER A 85 -19.45 20.19 -24.43
C SER A 85 -18.42 21.24 -24.87
N THR A 86 -17.81 21.97 -23.94
CA THR A 86 -16.70 22.90 -24.24
C THR A 86 -15.40 22.14 -24.55
N LEU A 87 -15.24 20.98 -23.94
CA LEU A 87 -14.08 20.10 -24.15
C LEU A 87 -14.32 19.06 -25.25
N LEU A 88 -15.57 18.64 -25.42
CA LEU A 88 -16.03 17.65 -26.39
C LEU A 88 -17.26 18.20 -27.13
N PRO A 89 -17.09 19.05 -28.14
CA PRO A 89 -18.19 19.71 -28.85
C PRO A 89 -19.21 18.75 -29.47
N GLU A 90 -18.81 17.52 -29.75
CA GLU A 90 -19.70 16.52 -30.31
C GLU A 90 -20.75 16.00 -29.31
N LEU A 91 -20.56 16.25 -27.99
CA LEU A 91 -21.55 15.88 -26.98
C LEU A 91 -22.90 16.62 -27.17
N ASP A 92 -22.88 17.86 -27.67
CA ASP A 92 -24.12 18.62 -27.94
C ASP A 92 -24.91 18.05 -29.13
N LYS A 93 -24.27 17.19 -29.96
CA LYS A 93 -24.91 16.51 -31.10
C LYS A 93 -25.41 15.10 -30.71
N TYR A 94 -25.16 14.67 -29.52
CA TYR A 94 -25.57 13.35 -29.05
C TYR A 94 -27.10 13.29 -28.92
N SER A 95 -27.74 12.41 -29.70
CA SER A 95 -29.19 12.23 -29.72
C SER A 95 -29.64 10.90 -29.10
N GLY A 96 -28.70 10.15 -28.46
CA GLY A 96 -28.98 8.89 -27.77
C GLY A 96 -29.64 9.07 -26.39
N PRO A 97 -29.87 7.99 -25.66
CA PRO A 97 -30.35 8.07 -24.29
C PRO A 97 -29.41 8.89 -23.42
N PRO A 98 -29.89 9.49 -22.32
CA PRO A 98 -29.01 10.24 -21.40
C PRO A 98 -27.77 9.43 -21.05
N LEU A 99 -26.59 10.03 -21.24
CA LEU A 99 -25.34 9.41 -20.79
C LEU A 99 -25.37 9.37 -19.29
N GLU A 100 -25.64 8.22 -18.72
CA GLU A 100 -25.36 7.96 -17.32
C GLU A 100 -23.84 7.81 -17.19
N TYR A 101 -23.19 8.88 -16.82
CA TYR A 101 -21.83 8.79 -16.33
C TYR A 101 -21.89 7.97 -15.04
N GLY A 102 -21.31 6.79 -15.07
CA GLY A 102 -21.08 6.04 -13.85
C GLY A 102 -20.45 6.97 -12.81
N ARG A 103 -20.86 6.82 -11.58
CA ARG A 103 -20.46 7.68 -10.46
C ARG A 103 -18.94 7.75 -10.34
N MET A 104 -18.31 8.69 -11.02
CA MET A 104 -16.95 9.10 -10.77
C MET A 104 -17.01 10.26 -9.77
N GLU A 105 -17.18 9.95 -8.53
CA GLU A 105 -17.11 10.92 -7.45
C GLU A 105 -15.78 10.71 -6.75
N ALA A 106 -14.97 11.77 -6.68
CA ALA A 106 -13.77 11.75 -5.86
C ALA A 106 -14.19 11.55 -4.40
N THR A 107 -13.75 10.47 -3.79
CA THR A 107 -14.04 10.17 -2.41
C THR A 107 -12.77 10.36 -1.59
N ALA A 108 -12.77 11.31 -0.67
CA ALA A 108 -11.79 11.32 0.39
C ALA A 108 -12.16 10.21 1.37
N SER A 109 -11.40 9.16 1.40
CA SER A 109 -11.66 8.00 2.24
C SER A 109 -11.33 8.24 3.70
N ASP A 110 -10.40 9.12 3.96
CA ASP A 110 -9.98 9.52 5.29
C ASP A 110 -10.11 11.04 5.41
N PRO A 111 -10.83 11.57 6.43
CA PRO A 111 -10.90 13.00 6.65
C PRO A 111 -9.53 13.66 6.88
N GLY A 112 -8.49 12.87 7.22
CA GLY A 112 -7.11 13.35 7.31
C GLY A 112 -6.37 13.35 5.99
N VAL A 113 -6.88 12.68 4.95
CA VAL A 113 -6.28 12.61 3.62
C VAL A 113 -7.18 13.35 2.65
N GLN A 114 -6.77 14.55 2.29
CA GLN A 114 -7.56 15.40 1.41
C GLN A 114 -6.83 15.63 0.13
N GLN A 115 -7.26 14.94 -0.89
CA GLN A 115 -6.97 15.30 -2.25
C GLN A 115 -8.28 15.55 -2.97
N GLN A 116 -8.44 16.76 -3.41
CA GLN A 116 -9.54 17.15 -4.24
C GLN A 116 -9.00 17.59 -5.59
N PHE A 117 -9.74 17.29 -6.63
CA PHE A 117 -9.37 17.67 -7.98
C PHE A 117 -9.21 19.20 -8.07
N GLY A 118 -8.11 19.67 -8.67
CA GLY A 118 -7.80 21.09 -8.75
C GLY A 118 -7.07 21.68 -7.56
N MET A 119 -6.80 20.89 -6.52
CA MET A 119 -5.99 21.33 -5.38
C MET A 119 -4.55 20.91 -5.54
N ILE A 120 -3.65 21.72 -5.04
CA ILE A 120 -2.22 21.48 -5.03
C ILE A 120 -1.70 21.41 -3.59
N VAL A 121 -0.64 20.65 -3.43
CA VAL A 121 0.06 20.60 -2.15
C VAL A 121 0.84 21.90 -1.98
N GLY A 122 0.44 22.73 -1.03
CA GLY A 122 1.00 24.06 -0.87
C GLY A 122 1.80 24.31 0.39
N ILE A 123 1.59 23.54 1.44
CA ILE A 123 2.33 23.66 2.70
C ILE A 123 3.16 22.40 2.89
N PRO A 124 4.47 22.44 2.59
CA PRO A 124 5.34 21.31 2.80
C PRO A 124 5.57 21.07 4.31
N ASN A 125 6.04 19.87 4.62
CA ASN A 125 6.46 19.48 5.96
C ASN A 125 5.38 19.59 7.03
N ALA A 126 4.22 19.00 6.77
CA ALA A 126 3.19 18.85 7.81
C ALA A 126 3.55 17.83 8.91
N GLY A 127 4.77 17.29 8.88
CA GLY A 127 5.32 16.41 9.92
C GLY A 127 4.98 14.93 9.74
N GLN A 128 4.39 14.55 8.61
CA GLN A 128 3.95 13.19 8.32
C GLN A 128 4.54 12.71 6.99
N VAL A 129 4.56 11.41 6.76
CA VAL A 129 5.16 10.83 5.54
C VAL A 129 4.17 10.17 4.60
N ASN A 130 3.02 9.72 5.10
CA ASN A 130 1.93 9.13 4.30
C ASN A 130 2.38 7.96 3.40
N ALA A 131 2.94 6.92 4.02
CA ALA A 131 3.44 5.75 3.30
C ALA A 131 2.35 4.72 2.92
N LEU A 132 1.33 4.59 3.77
CA LEU A 132 0.34 3.52 3.71
C LEU A 132 -1.06 4.08 3.46
N ALA A 133 -1.74 3.52 2.45
CA ALA A 133 -3.05 3.97 2.00
C ALA A 133 -4.21 3.26 2.72
N THR A 134 -4.04 1.99 3.08
CA THR A 134 -5.04 1.17 3.74
C THR A 134 -4.35 0.24 4.73
N LEU A 135 -4.89 0.14 5.93
CA LEU A 135 -4.40 -0.79 6.95
C LEU A 135 -5.32 -2.01 7.03
N ASN A 136 -4.73 -3.19 7.16
CA ASN A 136 -5.47 -4.42 7.40
C ASN A 136 -5.89 -4.53 8.87
N ILE A 137 -6.69 -3.58 9.29
CA ILE A 137 -7.28 -3.50 10.63
C ILE A 137 -8.78 -3.45 10.47
N ARG A 138 -9.49 -4.22 11.28
CA ARG A 138 -10.95 -4.25 11.22
C ARG A 138 -11.56 -2.85 11.37
N GLY A 139 -12.52 -2.56 10.52
CA GLY A 139 -13.16 -1.25 10.42
C GLY A 139 -12.40 -0.22 9.57
N GLU A 140 -11.16 -0.51 9.14
CA GLU A 140 -10.34 0.40 8.32
C GLU A 140 -9.99 -0.16 6.93
N ARG A 141 -10.10 -1.46 6.73
CA ARG A 141 -9.59 -2.20 5.57
C ARG A 141 -10.50 -2.20 4.34
N SER A 142 -11.74 -1.75 4.48
CA SER A 142 -12.72 -1.58 3.39
C SER A 142 -13.59 -0.36 3.67
N VAL A 143 -14.10 0.29 2.65
CA VAL A 143 -15.10 1.34 2.78
C VAL A 143 -16.52 0.81 2.55
N THR A 144 -16.65 -0.28 1.80
CA THR A 144 -17.92 -0.93 1.48
C THR A 144 -18.39 -1.82 2.64
N CYS A 145 -17.49 -2.65 3.16
CA CYS A 145 -17.75 -3.59 4.26
C CYS A 145 -17.30 -3.00 5.60
N ARG A 146 -17.68 -1.78 5.87
CA ARG A 146 -17.28 -1.03 7.07
C ARG A 146 -18.42 -0.96 8.08
N GLY A 147 -18.07 -1.10 9.37
CA GLY A 147 -19.02 -0.94 10.46
C GLY A 147 -18.89 -2.03 11.52
N ASP A 148 -19.91 -2.15 12.37
CA ASP A 148 -19.87 -3.09 13.50
C ASP A 148 -19.73 -4.55 13.07
N PHE A 149 -20.21 -4.90 11.90
CA PHE A 149 -20.07 -6.25 11.33
C PHE A 149 -18.65 -6.60 10.83
N ASP A 150 -17.77 -5.64 10.69
CA ASP A 150 -16.34 -5.89 10.44
C ASP A 150 -15.51 -5.92 11.73
N ARG A 151 -16.13 -6.06 12.89
CA ARG A 151 -15.45 -6.30 14.16
C ARG A 151 -15.29 -7.79 14.43
N HIS A 152 -14.34 -8.15 15.24
CA HIS A 152 -14.15 -9.53 15.65
C HIS A 152 -14.44 -9.71 17.15
N PRO A 153 -15.21 -10.72 17.54
CA PRO A 153 -16.09 -11.52 16.68
C PRO A 153 -17.23 -10.67 16.14
N SER A 154 -17.56 -10.85 14.86
CA SER A 154 -18.72 -10.18 14.28
C SER A 154 -20.00 -10.88 14.73
N LEU A 155 -20.75 -10.24 15.59
CA LEU A 155 -21.95 -10.79 16.21
C LEU A 155 -23.26 -10.32 15.52
N GLY A 156 -23.16 -9.33 14.63
CA GLY A 156 -24.33 -8.74 13.99
C GLY A 156 -24.65 -9.34 12.62
N SER A 157 -25.90 -9.23 12.20
CA SER A 157 -26.28 -9.39 10.80
C SER A 157 -25.75 -8.23 9.96
N LEU A 158 -25.58 -8.45 8.66
CA LEU A 158 -25.27 -7.36 7.74
C LEU A 158 -26.36 -6.28 7.84
N PRO A 159 -25.98 -4.99 7.86
CA PRO A 159 -26.96 -3.91 7.83
C PRO A 159 -27.77 -3.96 6.51
N PRO A 160 -29.03 -3.46 6.52
CA PRO A 160 -29.81 -3.35 5.30
C PRO A 160 -29.05 -2.59 4.21
N GLY A 161 -29.01 -3.16 3.01
CA GLY A 161 -28.31 -2.56 1.87
C GLY A 161 -26.80 -2.83 1.80
N ALA A 162 -26.21 -3.52 2.77
CA ALA A 162 -24.83 -3.97 2.65
C ALA A 162 -24.72 -5.05 1.56
N PRO A 163 -23.66 -5.01 0.72
CA PRO A 163 -23.44 -6.05 -0.27
C PRO A 163 -23.31 -7.43 0.40
N PRO A 164 -23.98 -8.49 -0.14
CA PRO A 164 -23.89 -9.84 0.43
C PRO A 164 -22.46 -10.37 0.59
N VAL A 165 -21.53 -9.91 -0.26
CA VAL A 165 -20.12 -10.28 -0.20
C VAL A 165 -19.46 -9.88 1.12
N CYS A 166 -19.98 -8.89 1.83
CA CYS A 166 -19.47 -8.48 3.15
C CYS A 166 -19.61 -9.58 4.19
N GLU A 167 -20.58 -10.48 4.03
CA GLU A 167 -20.68 -11.67 4.90
C GLU A 167 -19.45 -12.56 4.76
N TYR A 168 -18.95 -12.73 3.56
CA TYR A 168 -17.71 -13.48 3.30
C TYR A 168 -16.48 -12.70 3.77
N PHE A 169 -16.40 -11.42 3.42
CA PHE A 169 -15.27 -10.53 3.74
C PHE A 169 -14.96 -10.48 5.23
N ARG A 170 -15.97 -10.38 6.09
CA ARG A 170 -15.78 -10.25 7.53
C ARG A 170 -15.14 -11.46 8.21
N HIS A 171 -15.11 -12.62 7.53
CA HIS A 171 -14.45 -13.83 8.05
C HIS A 171 -12.93 -13.82 7.84
N PHE A 172 -12.39 -12.93 7.01
CA PHE A 172 -10.94 -12.81 6.87
C PHE A 172 -10.34 -12.19 8.13
N PRO A 173 -9.30 -12.83 8.72
CA PRO A 173 -8.59 -12.24 9.84
C PRO A 173 -7.91 -10.93 9.42
N ASP A 174 -7.86 -9.95 10.30
CA ASP A 174 -7.01 -8.80 10.11
C ASP A 174 -5.55 -9.10 10.53
N ALA A 175 -4.68 -8.11 10.46
CA ALA A 175 -3.27 -8.31 10.78
C ALA A 175 -3.04 -8.70 12.24
N LEU A 176 -3.82 -8.16 13.18
CA LEU A 176 -3.71 -8.51 14.61
C LEU A 176 -4.23 -9.92 14.90
N GLU A 177 -5.36 -10.28 14.31
CA GLU A 177 -5.92 -11.61 14.45
C GLU A 177 -4.99 -12.66 13.84
N ARG A 178 -4.43 -12.35 12.65
CA ARG A 178 -3.44 -13.23 12.03
C ARG A 178 -2.19 -13.39 12.89
N ALA A 179 -1.71 -12.32 13.49
CA ALA A 179 -0.59 -12.38 14.44
C ALA A 179 -0.92 -13.27 15.66
N ALA A 180 -2.13 -13.10 16.23
CA ALA A 180 -2.59 -13.91 17.34
C ALA A 180 -2.73 -15.41 16.98
N GLU A 181 -3.22 -15.73 15.79
CA GLU A 181 -3.25 -17.10 15.27
C GLU A 181 -1.84 -17.72 15.17
N LEU A 182 -0.87 -16.96 14.66
CA LEU A 182 0.50 -17.42 14.55
C LEU A 182 1.12 -17.67 15.94
N ASP A 183 0.93 -16.73 16.87
CA ASP A 183 1.42 -16.88 18.26
C ASP A 183 0.76 -18.07 18.97
N ALA A 184 -0.54 -18.25 18.82
CA ALA A 184 -1.28 -19.36 19.44
C ALA A 184 -0.87 -20.73 18.87
N ARG A 185 -0.60 -20.79 17.56
CA ARG A 185 -0.29 -22.05 16.87
C ARG A 185 1.17 -22.48 17.02
N PHE A 186 2.10 -21.54 16.96
CA PHE A 186 3.53 -21.83 16.86
C PHE A 186 4.33 -21.33 18.06
N GLY A 187 3.84 -20.35 18.80
CA GLY A 187 4.52 -19.76 19.95
C GLY A 187 5.93 -19.30 19.62
N ARG A 188 6.90 -19.76 20.41
CA ARG A 188 8.32 -19.42 20.23
C ARG A 188 9.08 -20.33 19.25
N HIS A 189 8.45 -21.36 18.74
CA HIS A 189 9.14 -22.42 18.00
C HIS A 189 8.47 -22.69 16.64
N PRO A 190 8.31 -21.66 15.78
CA PRO A 190 7.87 -21.90 14.42
C PRO A 190 8.90 -22.74 13.67
N ASP A 191 8.44 -23.63 12.82
CA ASP A 191 9.29 -24.28 11.85
C ASP A 191 9.60 -23.27 10.72
N LEU A 192 10.80 -22.71 10.75
CA LEU A 192 11.23 -21.69 9.79
C LEU A 192 11.56 -22.26 8.40
N ASP A 193 11.69 -23.58 8.26
CA ASP A 193 11.86 -24.20 6.96
C ASP A 193 10.54 -24.17 6.17
N THR A 194 9.43 -24.35 6.86
CA THR A 194 8.08 -24.25 6.27
C THR A 194 7.46 -22.86 6.35
N LEU A 195 7.83 -22.07 7.35
CA LEU A 195 7.32 -20.73 7.64
C LEU A 195 8.44 -19.68 7.70
N PRO A 196 9.24 -19.52 6.63
CA PRO A 196 10.41 -18.64 6.64
C PRO A 196 10.06 -17.16 6.84
N MET A 197 8.77 -16.77 6.70
CA MET A 197 8.28 -15.43 6.93
C MET A 197 7.41 -15.30 8.18
N HIS A 198 7.54 -16.24 9.14
CA HIS A 198 6.76 -16.22 10.37
C HIS A 198 6.88 -14.88 11.12
N GLY A 199 5.77 -14.19 11.30
CA GLY A 199 5.71 -12.90 12.00
C GLY A 199 6.28 -11.70 11.22
N VAL A 200 6.80 -11.91 10.01
CA VAL A 200 7.30 -10.81 9.17
C VAL A 200 6.12 -10.01 8.62
N VAL A 201 6.13 -8.70 8.87
CA VAL A 201 5.05 -7.79 8.53
C VAL A 201 5.33 -7.10 7.19
N PHE A 202 4.36 -7.18 6.28
CA PHE A 202 4.46 -6.68 4.92
C PHE A 202 3.45 -5.58 4.60
N SER A 203 3.89 -4.64 3.78
CA SER A 203 3.01 -3.86 2.92
C SER A 203 3.13 -4.29 1.46
N PHE A 204 2.09 -4.02 0.70
CA PHE A 204 2.09 -4.25 -0.74
C PHE A 204 1.69 -2.97 -1.45
N LYS A 205 2.37 -2.66 -2.56
CA LYS A 205 1.90 -1.59 -3.43
C LYS A 205 0.41 -1.75 -3.69
N ASP A 206 -0.35 -0.68 -3.64
CA ASP A 206 -1.80 -0.75 -3.61
C ASP A 206 -2.46 -1.58 -4.73
N PRO A 207 -1.93 -1.65 -5.98
CA PRO A 207 -2.56 -2.45 -7.02
C PRO A 207 -2.45 -3.96 -6.85
N PHE A 208 -1.61 -4.48 -5.96
CA PHE A 208 -1.63 -5.92 -5.66
C PHE A 208 -2.93 -6.31 -4.97
N ASP A 209 -3.62 -7.29 -5.50
CA ASP A 209 -4.86 -7.79 -4.91
C ASP A 209 -4.61 -8.40 -3.54
N THR A 210 -5.42 -8.00 -2.58
CA THR A 210 -5.48 -8.56 -1.24
C THR A 210 -6.95 -8.72 -0.88
N LYS A 211 -7.38 -9.96 -0.70
CA LYS A 211 -8.81 -10.29 -0.45
C LYS A 211 -9.41 -9.66 0.81
N ASP A 212 -8.56 -9.17 1.70
CA ASP A 212 -8.91 -8.61 3.01
C ASP A 212 -8.70 -7.09 3.10
N MET A 213 -8.33 -6.45 2.00
CA MET A 213 -8.18 -4.99 1.94
C MET A 213 -8.61 -4.44 0.58
N ARG A 214 -8.94 -3.16 0.57
CA ARG A 214 -9.20 -2.40 -0.64
C ARG A 214 -7.98 -2.38 -1.56
N SER A 215 -8.23 -2.51 -2.87
CA SER A 215 -7.24 -2.27 -3.93
C SER A 215 -7.76 -1.16 -4.85
N THR A 216 -7.04 -0.04 -4.95
CA THR A 216 -7.50 1.16 -5.64
C THR A 216 -6.64 1.56 -6.83
N GLY A 217 -5.43 1.00 -6.93
CA GLY A 217 -4.44 1.47 -7.89
C GLY A 217 -3.97 2.91 -7.64
N GLY A 218 -4.14 3.42 -6.42
CA GLY A 218 -3.87 4.82 -6.06
C GLY A 218 -4.95 5.80 -6.53
N GLY A 219 -5.98 5.31 -7.21
CA GLY A 219 -7.13 6.07 -7.66
C GLY A 219 -8.27 6.07 -6.66
N ASP A 220 -9.15 7.06 -6.78
CA ASP A 220 -10.36 7.17 -5.97
C ASP A 220 -11.58 6.80 -6.82
N ALA A 221 -11.59 5.56 -7.31
CA ALA A 221 -12.70 5.06 -8.09
C ALA A 221 -13.81 4.52 -7.17
N ALA A 222 -15.03 4.79 -7.56
CA ALA A 222 -16.21 4.28 -6.87
C ALA A 222 -16.54 2.89 -7.39
N TYR A 223 -16.30 1.89 -6.54
CA TYR A 223 -16.71 0.52 -6.80
C TYR A 223 -17.80 0.10 -5.83
N ASP A 224 -18.75 -0.70 -6.28
CA ASP A 224 -19.73 -1.33 -5.39
C ASP A 224 -19.06 -2.30 -4.42
N ILE A 225 -17.98 -2.92 -4.90
CA ILE A 225 -17.11 -3.80 -4.14
C ILE A 225 -15.70 -3.27 -4.25
N ASP A 226 -15.10 -2.85 -3.16
CA ASP A 226 -13.81 -2.21 -3.13
C ASP A 226 -12.65 -3.13 -2.68
N PHE A 227 -12.89 -4.42 -2.64
CA PHE A 227 -11.85 -5.42 -2.34
C PHE A 227 -11.87 -6.55 -3.36
N PRO A 228 -10.69 -7.11 -3.69
CA PRO A 228 -10.57 -8.22 -4.64
C PRO A 228 -11.18 -9.52 -4.11
N ALA A 229 -11.63 -10.38 -5.02
CA ALA A 229 -12.17 -11.70 -4.66
C ALA A 229 -11.09 -12.65 -4.13
N ARG A 230 -9.81 -12.41 -4.45
CA ARG A 230 -8.69 -13.28 -4.09
C ARG A 230 -7.40 -12.47 -3.90
N ASP A 231 -6.44 -13.08 -3.27
CA ASP A 231 -5.09 -12.53 -3.18
C ASP A 231 -4.35 -12.62 -4.52
N HIS A 232 -3.46 -11.67 -4.76
CA HIS A 232 -2.39 -11.82 -5.75
C HIS A 232 -1.53 -13.05 -5.41
N VAL A 233 -1.01 -13.72 -6.43
CA VAL A 233 -0.19 -14.93 -6.24
C VAL A 233 0.93 -14.77 -5.20
N LEU A 234 1.64 -13.64 -5.22
CA LEU A 234 2.72 -13.39 -4.27
C LEU A 234 2.23 -13.10 -2.85
N VAL A 235 1.05 -12.48 -2.71
CA VAL A 235 0.40 -12.27 -1.41
C VAL A 235 0.02 -13.61 -0.80
N GLU A 236 -0.63 -14.48 -1.60
CA GLU A 236 -1.01 -15.83 -1.17
C GLU A 236 0.20 -16.65 -0.73
N GLN A 237 1.27 -16.64 -1.54
CA GLN A 237 2.51 -17.37 -1.23
C GLN A 237 3.12 -16.91 0.09
N LEU A 238 3.23 -15.60 0.32
CA LEU A 238 3.78 -15.08 1.57
C LEU A 238 2.90 -15.38 2.77
N ARG A 239 1.56 -15.30 2.64
CA ARG A 239 0.64 -15.73 3.73
C ARG A 239 0.87 -17.18 4.12
N ASN A 240 1.03 -18.07 3.13
CA ASN A 240 1.28 -19.50 3.35
C ASN A 240 2.64 -19.75 4.02
N LYS A 241 3.57 -18.82 3.92
CA LYS A 241 4.90 -18.85 4.57
C LYS A 241 4.95 -18.12 5.92
N GLY A 242 3.80 -17.77 6.49
CA GLY A 242 3.70 -17.18 7.83
C GLY A 242 3.78 -15.64 7.85
N ALA A 243 3.79 -14.99 6.72
CA ALA A 243 3.78 -13.52 6.65
C ALA A 243 2.46 -12.92 7.16
N ILE A 244 2.56 -11.71 7.69
CA ILE A 244 1.43 -10.89 8.09
C ILE A 244 1.27 -9.78 7.06
N ILE A 245 0.16 -9.78 6.33
CA ILE A 245 -0.16 -8.77 5.33
C ILE A 245 -0.86 -7.63 6.04
N PHE A 246 -0.14 -6.54 6.24
CA PHE A 246 -0.52 -5.48 7.15
C PHE A 246 -1.14 -4.28 6.46
N ALA A 247 -0.68 -3.92 5.26
CA ALA A 247 -1.11 -2.67 4.66
C ALA A 247 -0.95 -2.65 3.15
N LYS A 248 -1.71 -1.75 2.52
CA LYS A 248 -1.52 -1.31 1.15
C LYS A 248 -0.66 -0.05 1.16
N ALA A 249 0.41 -0.06 0.39
CA ALA A 249 1.34 1.06 0.27
C ALA A 249 0.88 2.05 -0.80
N VAL A 250 0.99 3.33 -0.51
CA VAL A 250 0.65 4.40 -1.46
C VAL A 250 1.45 4.24 -2.76
N ASN A 251 0.77 4.34 -3.89
CA ASN A 251 1.39 4.41 -5.20
C ASN A 251 0.87 5.62 -5.99
N THR A 252 1.59 6.01 -7.03
CA THR A 252 1.03 6.99 -7.96
C THR A 252 -0.16 6.37 -8.69
N GLU A 253 -1.20 7.17 -8.87
CA GLU A 253 -2.48 6.79 -9.46
C GLU A 253 -2.27 6.04 -10.78
N TYR A 254 -2.72 4.78 -10.82
CA TYR A 254 -2.59 3.85 -11.97
C TYR A 254 -1.17 3.78 -12.54
N ASN A 255 -0.15 3.82 -11.68
CA ASN A 255 1.27 3.82 -12.04
C ASN A 255 1.70 4.99 -12.94
N GLY A 256 0.81 5.97 -13.13
CA GLY A 256 1.05 7.13 -13.95
C GLY A 256 1.97 8.16 -13.30
N ARG A 257 2.39 9.13 -14.09
CA ARG A 257 2.96 10.37 -13.57
C ARG A 257 1.83 11.25 -13.08
N ALA A 258 1.76 11.45 -11.79
CA ALA A 258 0.83 12.39 -11.23
C ALA A 258 1.17 13.82 -11.65
N GLY A 259 0.20 14.58 -12.10
CA GLY A 259 0.30 16.01 -12.32
C GLY A 259 0.45 16.47 -13.76
N ASP A 260 0.57 15.57 -14.73
CA ASP A 260 0.57 15.98 -16.13
C ASP A 260 -0.31 15.09 -17.01
N PRO A 261 -1.63 15.28 -17.00
CA PRO A 261 -2.47 14.72 -18.03
C PRO A 261 -2.19 15.44 -19.36
N GLY A 262 -1.16 14.99 -20.05
CA GLY A 262 -0.82 15.44 -21.39
C GLY A 262 0.28 16.50 -21.50
N GLY A 263 1.21 16.58 -20.55
CA GLY A 263 2.40 17.42 -20.67
C GLY A 263 2.13 18.93 -20.66
N ARG A 264 1.00 19.36 -20.13
CA ARG A 264 0.55 20.77 -20.19
C ARG A 264 0.98 21.62 -19.00
N HIS A 265 1.42 21.02 -17.91
CA HIS A 265 1.92 21.76 -16.76
C HIS A 265 3.44 21.89 -16.86
N LYS A 266 3.89 23.08 -17.19
CA LYS A 266 5.30 23.40 -17.12
C LYS A 266 5.72 23.37 -15.65
N PRO A 267 6.81 22.66 -15.30
CA PRO A 267 7.29 22.51 -13.92
C PRO A 267 7.51 23.84 -13.17
N ASP A 268 7.73 24.89 -13.92
CA ASP A 268 8.09 26.23 -13.44
C ASP A 268 6.90 27.04 -12.88
N LYS A 269 5.67 26.57 -13.05
CA LYS A 269 4.46 27.27 -12.55
C LYS A 269 3.73 26.52 -11.43
N VAL A 270 4.05 25.27 -11.20
CA VAL A 270 3.37 24.43 -10.20
C VAL A 270 4.36 24.05 -9.13
N LEU A 271 4.40 24.85 -8.09
CA LEU A 271 5.06 24.60 -6.82
C LEU A 271 6.58 24.39 -6.86
N PRO A 272 7.27 25.10 -5.97
CA PRO A 272 8.68 24.81 -5.67
C PRO A 272 8.86 23.43 -5.04
N SER A 273 7.78 22.70 -4.68
CA SER A 273 7.89 21.38 -4.09
C SER A 273 7.68 20.29 -5.14
N THR A 274 8.61 19.35 -5.19
CA THR A 274 8.53 18.13 -5.97
C THR A 274 7.35 17.22 -5.56
N LEU A 275 6.60 17.59 -4.54
CA LEU A 275 5.40 16.87 -4.07
C LEU A 275 4.29 16.82 -5.11
N GLY A 276 4.20 17.81 -6.01
CA GLY A 276 3.21 17.84 -7.09
C GLY A 276 3.37 16.78 -8.17
N TYR A 277 4.48 16.03 -8.20
CA TYR A 277 4.70 14.97 -9.18
C TYR A 277 4.12 13.60 -8.79
N GLN A 278 3.63 13.47 -7.57
CA GLN A 278 3.03 12.23 -7.10
C GLN A 278 1.58 12.45 -6.75
N ARG A 279 0.71 12.11 -7.67
CA ARG A 279 -0.71 12.10 -7.39
C ARG A 279 -1.12 10.70 -6.97
N ALA A 280 -1.70 10.60 -5.79
CA ALA A 280 -2.46 9.46 -5.36
C ALA A 280 -3.78 10.00 -4.80
N THR A 281 -4.85 9.88 -5.55
CA THR A 281 -6.18 10.38 -5.13
C THR A 281 -6.66 9.59 -3.92
N TRP A 282 -6.38 8.29 -3.92
CA TRP A 282 -6.54 7.46 -2.72
C TRP A 282 -5.25 7.45 -1.90
N GLY A 283 -5.34 7.82 -0.65
CA GLY A 283 -4.22 7.79 0.28
C GLY A 283 -3.38 9.07 0.33
N GLY A 284 -3.45 9.94 -0.68
CA GLY A 284 -2.69 11.19 -0.69
C GLY A 284 -1.23 11.04 -1.12
N ASN A 285 -0.52 12.17 -1.19
CA ASN A 285 0.86 12.20 -1.64
C ASN A 285 1.83 11.82 -0.50
N PRO A 286 2.74 10.88 -0.73
CA PRO A 286 3.79 10.54 0.21
C PRO A 286 4.97 11.51 0.14
N SER A 287 5.61 11.80 1.28
CA SER A 287 6.81 12.64 1.36
C SER A 287 8.05 11.83 1.74
N ASN A 288 9.21 12.34 1.35
CA ASN A 288 10.48 11.71 1.66
C ASN A 288 10.78 11.83 3.16
N PRO A 289 11.19 10.74 3.86
CA PRO A 289 11.39 10.78 5.32
C PRO A 289 12.64 11.58 5.73
N TYR A 290 13.59 11.76 4.82
CA TYR A 290 14.81 12.55 5.08
C TYR A 290 14.64 14.04 4.79
N ASP A 291 13.63 14.38 3.98
CA ASP A 291 13.24 15.75 3.68
C ASP A 291 11.75 15.77 3.32
N THR A 292 10.91 16.00 4.31
CA THR A 292 9.45 15.97 4.14
C THR A 292 8.89 17.12 3.29
N THR A 293 9.73 18.03 2.83
CA THR A 293 9.36 19.02 1.81
C THR A 293 9.41 18.47 0.39
N ARG A 294 9.91 17.25 0.22
CA ARG A 294 10.02 16.57 -1.08
C ARG A 294 9.11 15.38 -1.15
N ALA A 295 8.72 15.02 -2.37
CA ALA A 295 8.04 13.76 -2.62
C ALA A 295 8.91 12.57 -2.22
N ALA A 296 8.27 11.48 -1.77
CA ALA A 296 8.96 10.24 -1.44
C ALA A 296 9.77 9.70 -2.65
N SER A 297 9.23 9.85 -3.84
CA SER A 297 9.92 9.56 -5.12
C SER A 297 9.09 10.07 -6.30
N LEU A 298 9.53 9.80 -7.52
CA LEU A 298 8.73 10.02 -8.73
C LEU A 298 7.70 8.90 -8.98
N GLY A 299 7.66 7.91 -8.11
CA GLY A 299 6.74 6.78 -8.18
C GLY A 299 7.27 5.62 -9.05
N SER A 300 6.42 4.61 -9.22
CA SER A 300 5.05 4.54 -8.68
C SER A 300 4.95 3.82 -7.33
N SER A 301 5.92 3.00 -6.93
CA SER A 301 5.95 2.25 -5.66
C SER A 301 6.46 3.11 -4.49
N SER A 302 5.99 4.36 -4.39
CA SER A 302 6.53 5.33 -3.41
C SER A 302 6.34 4.87 -1.97
N GLY A 303 5.14 4.47 -1.62
CA GLY A 303 4.82 3.99 -0.28
C GLY A 303 5.50 2.66 0.05
N SER A 304 5.75 1.79 -0.95
CA SER A 304 6.46 0.52 -0.71
C SER A 304 7.86 0.76 -0.15
N ALA A 305 8.66 1.59 -0.80
CA ALA A 305 9.99 1.93 -0.28
C ALA A 305 9.91 2.76 1.01
N LEU A 306 9.00 3.74 1.05
CA LEU A 306 8.83 4.65 2.18
C LEU A 306 8.40 3.92 3.47
N SER A 307 7.48 2.95 3.39
CA SER A 307 7.03 2.19 4.56
C SER A 307 8.14 1.35 5.19
N VAL A 308 9.10 0.90 4.39
CA VAL A 308 10.30 0.19 4.87
C VAL A 308 11.28 1.16 5.51
N SER A 309 11.62 2.27 4.85
CA SER A 309 12.59 3.25 5.38
C SER A 309 12.12 3.92 6.68
N THR A 310 10.80 4.05 6.86
CA THR A 310 10.20 4.63 8.07
C THR A 310 9.90 3.61 9.16
N ASN A 311 10.28 2.36 8.96
CA ASN A 311 10.00 1.27 9.90
C ASN A 311 8.50 1.10 10.23
N MET A 312 7.63 1.25 9.24
CA MET A 312 6.20 0.96 9.35
C MET A 312 5.88 -0.49 9.01
N VAL A 313 6.79 -1.14 8.29
CA VAL A 313 6.78 -2.57 7.98
C VAL A 313 8.22 -3.09 7.89
N MET A 314 8.38 -4.40 7.87
CA MET A 314 9.71 -5.01 7.73
C MET A 314 10.14 -5.13 6.27
N ALA A 315 9.21 -5.47 5.38
CA ALA A 315 9.44 -5.56 3.95
C ALA A 315 8.19 -5.15 3.16
N SER A 316 8.38 -4.84 1.89
CA SER A 316 7.28 -4.44 1.00
C SER A 316 7.51 -4.99 -0.41
N LEU A 317 6.42 -5.32 -1.10
CA LEU A 317 6.46 -5.60 -2.53
C LEU A 317 5.97 -4.39 -3.31
N GLY A 318 6.77 -4.01 -4.28
CA GLY A 318 6.45 -3.01 -5.29
C GLY A 318 6.36 -3.63 -6.67
N GLU A 319 5.99 -2.83 -7.64
CA GLU A 319 5.86 -3.21 -9.04
C GLU A 319 6.59 -2.21 -9.91
N GLU A 320 7.27 -2.68 -10.93
CA GLU A 320 8.02 -1.85 -11.85
C GLU A 320 7.82 -2.26 -13.31
N THR A 321 7.46 -1.28 -14.14
CA THR A 321 7.61 -1.33 -15.61
C THR A 321 8.97 -0.78 -16.04
N ARG A 322 9.33 0.41 -15.56
CA ARG A 322 10.56 1.12 -15.95
C ARG A 322 11.48 1.44 -14.78
N ALA A 323 11.01 2.25 -13.83
CA ALA A 323 11.78 2.71 -12.68
C ALA A 323 10.97 2.71 -11.37
N SER A 324 9.79 2.12 -11.38
CA SER A 324 8.79 2.28 -10.32
C SER A 324 9.15 1.59 -8.99
N CYS A 325 10.18 0.75 -8.94
CA CYS A 325 10.79 0.24 -7.71
C CYS A 325 12.15 0.88 -7.45
N ARG A 326 12.99 0.99 -8.49
CA ARG A 326 14.36 1.51 -8.38
C ARG A 326 14.39 2.96 -7.94
N GLY A 327 13.53 3.82 -8.52
CA GLY A 327 13.41 5.21 -8.13
C GLY A 327 13.02 5.36 -6.67
N PRO A 328 11.89 4.78 -6.22
CA PRO A 328 11.51 4.79 -4.81
C PRO A 328 12.58 4.27 -3.86
N SER A 329 13.21 3.12 -4.17
CA SER A 329 14.28 2.57 -3.33
C SER A 329 15.45 3.52 -3.17
N ASN A 330 15.91 4.10 -4.28
CA ASN A 330 17.03 5.05 -4.25
C ASN A 330 16.70 6.30 -3.43
N HIS A 331 15.51 6.87 -3.60
CA HIS A 331 15.11 8.08 -2.89
C HIS A 331 14.86 7.86 -1.40
N ASN A 332 14.51 6.65 -0.99
CA ASN A 332 14.20 6.31 0.39
C ASN A 332 15.31 5.48 1.06
N ALA A 333 16.46 5.32 0.42
CA ALA A 333 17.63 4.61 0.94
C ALA A 333 17.33 3.19 1.45
N VAL A 334 16.52 2.43 0.70
CA VAL A 334 16.22 1.02 1.01
C VAL A 334 16.82 0.07 0.00
N ALA A 335 17.11 -1.14 0.42
CA ALA A 335 17.56 -2.21 -0.45
C ALA A 335 16.42 -2.68 -1.36
N LEU A 336 16.78 -3.11 -2.57
CA LEU A 336 15.86 -3.65 -3.56
C LEU A 336 16.48 -4.86 -4.26
N ILE A 337 15.72 -5.95 -4.34
CA ILE A 337 15.92 -6.97 -5.36
C ILE A 337 14.78 -6.87 -6.36
N LEU A 338 15.13 -6.63 -7.61
CA LEU A 338 14.21 -6.56 -8.73
C LEU A 338 14.50 -7.72 -9.67
N PRO A 339 13.82 -8.85 -9.53
CA PRO A 339 14.12 -10.05 -10.32
C PRO A 339 13.70 -9.87 -11.78
N HIS A 340 14.14 -10.80 -12.62
CA HIS A 340 13.70 -10.89 -13.99
C HIS A 340 12.18 -11.12 -14.08
N LYS A 341 11.54 -10.57 -15.11
CA LYS A 341 10.07 -10.66 -15.29
C LYS A 341 9.56 -12.12 -15.23
N ALA A 342 10.27 -13.06 -15.84
CA ALA A 342 9.88 -14.45 -15.88
C ALA A 342 10.11 -15.23 -14.56
N MET A 343 10.53 -14.56 -13.49
CA MET A 343 10.82 -15.21 -12.22
C MET A 343 9.62 -15.26 -11.29
N LEU A 344 8.86 -14.17 -11.19
CA LEU A 344 7.72 -14.07 -10.27
C LEU A 344 6.41 -13.95 -11.06
N GLY A 345 5.38 -14.65 -10.58
CA GLY A 345 4.05 -14.58 -11.15
C GLY A 345 3.41 -13.19 -10.97
N PHE A 346 2.49 -12.85 -11.86
CA PHE A 346 1.82 -11.56 -11.90
C PHE A 346 0.30 -11.69 -11.94
N ASP A 347 -0.24 -12.78 -11.44
CA ASP A 347 -1.67 -13.03 -11.38
C ASP A 347 -2.31 -12.45 -10.11
N GLY A 348 -3.34 -11.61 -10.28
CA GLY A 348 -4.09 -10.99 -9.18
C GLY A 348 -3.82 -9.49 -8.99
N GLY A 349 -4.45 -8.66 -9.80
CA GLY A 349 -4.25 -7.21 -9.77
C GLY A 349 -2.90 -6.82 -10.35
N ALA A 350 -2.24 -5.87 -9.69
CA ALA A 350 -1.04 -5.25 -10.19
C ALA A 350 -1.25 -4.71 -11.62
N ILE A 351 -1.47 -3.42 -11.73
CA ILE A 351 -1.77 -2.76 -13.00
C ILE A 351 -0.50 -2.79 -13.85
N GLY A 352 -0.31 -3.92 -14.53
CA GLY A 352 0.75 -4.10 -15.48
C GLY A 352 0.40 -3.33 -16.76
N ALA A 353 1.22 -2.34 -17.10
CA ALA A 353 1.11 -1.66 -18.35
C ALA A 353 1.69 -2.50 -19.51
N ASP A 354 2.55 -3.44 -19.17
CA ASP A 354 3.31 -4.22 -20.14
C ASP A 354 3.69 -5.59 -19.58
N ILE A 355 3.01 -6.63 -20.06
CA ILE A 355 3.23 -8.02 -19.66
C ILE A 355 4.67 -8.51 -19.89
N TYR A 356 5.43 -7.84 -20.75
CA TYR A 356 6.82 -8.20 -21.02
C TYR A 356 7.83 -7.46 -20.13
N CYS A 357 7.45 -6.30 -19.60
CA CYS A 357 8.34 -5.44 -18.82
C CYS A 357 8.02 -5.43 -17.33
N ASP A 358 6.74 -5.59 -16.97
CA ASP A 358 6.30 -5.46 -15.59
C ASP A 358 6.83 -6.61 -14.72
N ARG A 359 7.27 -6.26 -13.54
CA ARG A 359 7.88 -7.18 -12.58
C ARG A 359 7.69 -6.70 -11.16
N SER A 360 7.60 -7.64 -10.24
CA SER A 360 7.55 -7.35 -8.80
C SER A 360 8.95 -7.15 -8.24
N GLY A 361 9.11 -6.19 -7.34
CA GLY A 361 10.35 -5.93 -6.63
C GLY A 361 10.17 -6.04 -5.11
N VAL A 362 11.18 -6.57 -4.45
CA VAL A 362 11.20 -6.72 -2.99
C VAL A 362 12.02 -5.59 -2.38
N HIS A 363 11.37 -4.76 -1.56
CA HIS A 363 11.98 -3.71 -0.77
C HIS A 363 12.19 -4.19 0.66
N ALA A 364 13.39 -4.04 1.19
CA ALA A 364 13.71 -4.29 2.61
C ALA A 364 14.86 -3.38 3.05
N ARG A 365 15.22 -3.40 4.33
CA ARG A 365 16.35 -2.62 4.83
C ARG A 365 17.70 -3.18 4.41
N SER A 366 17.78 -4.48 4.17
CA SER A 366 19.01 -5.14 3.73
C SER A 366 18.78 -6.00 2.48
N ILE A 367 19.84 -6.17 1.68
CA ILE A 367 19.82 -7.11 0.54
C ILE A 367 19.57 -8.54 1.01
N ARG A 368 20.06 -8.90 2.20
CA ARG A 368 19.85 -10.22 2.79
C ARG A 368 18.35 -10.46 3.06
N ASP A 369 17.64 -9.49 3.61
CA ASP A 369 16.20 -9.61 3.84
C ASP A 369 15.41 -9.64 2.52
N CYS A 370 15.81 -8.83 1.53
CA CYS A 370 15.24 -8.93 0.18
C CYS A 370 15.40 -10.35 -0.40
N ALA A 371 16.60 -10.94 -0.26
CA ALA A 371 16.87 -12.30 -0.75
C ALA A 371 16.04 -13.35 -0.02
N LYS A 372 15.89 -13.23 1.30
CA LYS A 372 15.03 -14.12 2.11
C LYS A 372 13.56 -14.07 1.66
N VAL A 373 13.05 -12.88 1.43
CA VAL A 373 11.68 -12.71 0.92
C VAL A 373 11.54 -13.33 -0.46
N LEU A 374 12.51 -13.10 -1.35
CA LEU A 374 12.51 -13.68 -2.68
C LEU A 374 12.55 -15.21 -2.63
N ASP A 375 13.40 -15.78 -1.78
CA ASP A 375 13.51 -17.22 -1.60
C ASP A 375 12.22 -17.83 -1.02
N ALA A 376 11.54 -17.12 -0.11
CA ALA A 376 10.24 -17.51 0.43
C ALA A 376 9.12 -17.57 -0.63
N LEU A 377 9.23 -16.83 -1.72
CA LEU A 377 8.30 -16.88 -2.84
C LEU A 377 8.50 -18.11 -3.74
N LYS A 378 9.56 -18.87 -3.51
CA LYS A 378 9.86 -20.07 -4.25
C LYS A 378 8.97 -21.23 -3.79
N ASP A 379 8.30 -21.87 -4.70
CA ASP A 379 7.56 -23.09 -4.45
C ASP A 379 8.54 -24.27 -4.34
N PRO A 380 8.44 -25.13 -3.32
CA PRO A 380 9.36 -26.25 -3.13
C PRO A 380 9.42 -27.24 -4.29
N GLU A 381 8.30 -27.41 -4.99
CA GLU A 381 8.17 -28.37 -6.08
C GLU A 381 8.41 -27.76 -7.47
N ARG A 382 7.98 -26.51 -7.64
CA ARG A 382 7.92 -25.83 -8.95
C ARG A 382 8.95 -24.72 -9.11
N GLY A 383 9.69 -24.40 -8.04
CA GLY A 383 10.58 -23.24 -8.04
C GLY A 383 9.76 -21.95 -8.16
N TYR A 384 10.12 -21.09 -9.10
CA TYR A 384 9.38 -19.83 -9.36
C TYR A 384 8.31 -19.97 -10.44
N TYR A 385 8.13 -21.15 -11.03
CA TYR A 385 7.10 -21.36 -12.02
C TYR A 385 5.71 -21.29 -11.39
N ASP A 386 4.83 -20.47 -11.95
CA ASP A 386 3.42 -20.40 -11.60
C ASP A 386 2.56 -20.68 -12.82
N PRO A 387 1.70 -21.72 -12.79
CA PRO A 387 0.85 -22.07 -13.93
C PRO A 387 -0.20 -21.00 -14.25
N ARG A 388 -0.46 -20.08 -13.32
CA ARG A 388 -1.36 -18.93 -13.54
C ARG A 388 -0.69 -17.81 -14.36
N ASP A 389 0.64 -17.80 -14.43
CA ASP A 389 1.41 -16.86 -15.24
C ASP A 389 2.35 -17.63 -16.18
N PRO A 390 1.94 -17.86 -17.44
CA PRO A 390 2.70 -18.66 -18.40
C PRO A 390 4.06 -18.04 -18.78
N TYR A 391 4.30 -16.79 -18.39
CA TYR A 391 5.59 -16.11 -18.61
C TYR A 391 6.64 -16.43 -17.54
N THR A 392 6.24 -17.08 -16.45
CA THR A 392 7.21 -17.55 -15.45
C THR A 392 7.93 -18.79 -15.97
N THR A 393 9.22 -18.64 -16.26
CA THR A 393 10.03 -19.68 -16.93
C THR A 393 11.28 -20.08 -16.17
N VAL A 394 11.50 -19.51 -14.98
CA VAL A 394 12.70 -19.81 -14.18
C VAL A 394 12.64 -21.25 -13.70
N PRO A 395 13.64 -22.09 -14.02
CA PRO A 395 13.60 -23.50 -13.70
C PRO A 395 13.68 -23.75 -12.17
N ARG A 396 13.19 -24.91 -11.79
CA ARG A 396 13.14 -25.37 -10.40
C ARG A 396 14.53 -25.43 -9.73
N SER A 397 15.55 -25.69 -10.52
CA SER A 397 16.94 -25.81 -10.09
C SER A 397 17.70 -24.48 -9.95
N SER A 398 17.03 -23.36 -10.12
CA SER A 398 17.64 -22.03 -10.11
C SER A 398 17.71 -21.44 -8.71
#